data_c8ec182575e03a730dd549dbf4a99267
#
_entry.id   c8ec182575e03a730dd549dbf4a99267
#
_cell.length_a   1.000
_cell.length_b   1.000
_cell.length_c   1.000
_cell.angle_alpha   90.00
_cell.angle_beta   90.00
_cell.angle_gamma   90.00
#
_symmetry.space_group_name_H-M   'P 1'
#
loop_
_entity.id
_entity.type
_entity.pdbx_description
1 polymer ?
#
loop_
_entity_poly.entity_id
_entity_poly.type
_entity_poly.pdbx_seq_one_letter_code
_entity_poly.pdbx_strand_id
1 'polypeptide(L)'
;MEKENGKKFGMAIDLDKCTGCGACMVACYAENNIPFREDDTDKMLSVSWMHVYKLNNGKSFPDYEECYLPRPCQHCEGHGGHSPCVSVCPATATDYDMSTGIVSQIYPRCFGCRYCMGACPYHVRQFNWWDPVWPDGMEKMLNPGVSVRMRGVVEKCSFCFHRYQAAKDQAYIEDRREIEEDEYQTACTQA
;
A
#
# COMPACT_ATOMS: atom_id res chain seq x y z
N MET A 1 -4.90 -27.53 -13.75
CA MET A 1 -4.06 -26.58 -12.99
C MET A 1 -4.56 -26.65 -11.56
N GLU A 2 -3.84 -27.36 -10.71
CA GLU A 2 -4.09 -27.38 -9.28
C GLU A 2 -3.95 -25.97 -8.74
N LYS A 3 -4.94 -25.50 -8.00
CA LYS A 3 -4.84 -24.24 -7.27
C LYS A 3 -3.74 -24.43 -6.23
N GLU A 4 -2.59 -23.75 -6.41
CA GLU A 4 -1.65 -23.62 -5.31
C GLU A 4 -2.41 -23.00 -4.12
N ASN A 5 -2.52 -23.77 -3.06
CA ASN A 5 -3.27 -23.44 -1.85
C ASN A 5 -2.41 -22.51 -0.97
N GLY A 6 -2.01 -21.35 -1.51
CA GLY A 6 -1.28 -20.33 -0.77
C GLY A 6 -2.17 -19.64 0.28
N LYS A 7 -1.56 -19.15 1.36
CA LYS A 7 -2.26 -18.34 2.37
C LYS A 7 -2.51 -16.95 1.82
N LYS A 8 -3.78 -16.56 1.63
CA LYS A 8 -4.15 -15.20 1.27
C LYS A 8 -4.13 -14.31 2.50
N PHE A 9 -3.56 -13.12 2.35
CA PHE A 9 -3.48 -12.13 3.42
C PHE A 9 -4.62 -11.12 3.32
N GLY A 10 -5.15 -10.73 4.48
CA GLY A 10 -6.17 -9.70 4.63
C GLY A 10 -5.85 -8.80 5.81
N MET A 11 -6.49 -7.63 5.86
CA MET A 11 -6.37 -6.68 6.96
C MET A 11 -7.77 -6.36 7.48
N ALA A 12 -7.98 -6.56 8.78
CA ALA A 12 -9.16 -6.09 9.49
C ALA A 12 -8.81 -4.80 10.25
N ILE A 13 -9.66 -3.78 10.13
CA ILE A 13 -9.49 -2.49 10.82
C ILE A 13 -10.72 -2.27 11.68
N ASP A 14 -10.51 -2.17 12.98
CA ASP A 14 -11.55 -1.83 13.96
C ASP A 14 -11.72 -0.30 13.98
N LEU A 15 -12.80 0.17 13.37
CA LEU A 15 -13.07 1.61 13.26
C LEU A 15 -13.48 2.23 14.60
N ASP A 16 -14.07 1.46 15.50
CA ASP A 16 -14.49 1.95 16.82
C ASP A 16 -13.28 2.26 17.72
N LYS A 17 -12.15 1.61 17.46
CA LYS A 17 -10.88 1.87 18.15
C LYS A 17 -9.99 2.90 17.47
N CYS A 18 -10.32 3.29 16.25
CA CYS A 18 -9.50 4.24 15.51
C CYS A 18 -9.68 5.66 16.04
N THR A 19 -8.63 6.25 16.57
CA THR A 19 -8.59 7.63 17.08
C THR A 19 -8.17 8.67 16.04
N GLY A 20 -7.83 8.25 14.82
CA GLY A 20 -7.34 9.15 13.77
C GLY A 20 -5.93 9.68 14.00
N CYS A 21 -5.12 9.05 14.87
CA CYS A 21 -3.80 9.54 15.27
C CYS A 21 -2.76 9.61 14.14
N GLY A 22 -2.97 8.92 13.00
CA GLY A 22 -2.06 8.92 11.86
C GLY A 22 -0.81 8.05 12.01
N ALA A 23 -0.61 7.32 13.12
CA ALA A 23 0.55 6.46 13.32
C ALA A 23 0.75 5.46 12.17
N CYS A 24 -0.33 4.85 11.68
CA CYS A 24 -0.31 3.95 10.54
C CYS A 24 0.16 4.62 9.23
N MET A 25 -0.11 5.93 9.04
CA MET A 25 0.39 6.69 7.89
C MET A 25 1.89 6.90 8.00
N VAL A 26 2.37 7.36 9.16
CA VAL A 26 3.80 7.59 9.41
C VAL A 26 4.61 6.30 9.27
N ALA A 27 4.13 5.20 9.87
CA ALA A 27 4.76 3.90 9.74
C ALA A 27 4.81 3.42 8.26
N CYS A 28 3.74 3.63 7.49
CA CYS A 28 3.71 3.30 6.07
C CYS A 28 4.73 4.13 5.27
N TYR A 29 4.89 5.41 5.57
CA TYR A 29 5.81 6.31 4.87
C TYR A 29 7.25 5.94 5.15
N ALA A 30 7.61 5.73 6.42
CA ALA A 30 8.95 5.33 6.83
C ALA A 30 9.33 3.97 6.22
N GLU A 31 8.45 2.99 6.35
CA GLU A 31 8.69 1.62 5.86
C GLU A 31 8.86 1.53 4.35
N ASN A 32 8.07 2.28 3.61
CA ASN A 32 7.99 2.15 2.15
C ASN A 32 8.71 3.27 1.40
N ASN A 33 9.59 4.03 2.05
CA ASN A 33 10.33 5.13 1.42
C ASN A 33 9.41 6.08 0.64
N ILE A 34 8.28 6.48 1.26
CA ILE A 34 7.38 7.45 0.64
C ILE A 34 7.95 8.84 0.91
N PRO A 35 8.16 9.67 -0.12
CA PRO A 35 8.80 10.97 0.05
C PRO A 35 7.94 11.92 0.89
N PHE A 36 8.62 12.73 1.68
CA PHE A 36 7.99 13.78 2.48
C PHE A 36 7.65 14.99 1.61
N ARG A 37 6.50 15.60 1.91
CA ARG A 37 6.09 16.89 1.33
C ARG A 37 5.57 17.80 2.44
N GLU A 38 5.86 19.08 2.34
CA GLU A 38 5.41 20.09 3.29
C GLU A 38 3.89 20.32 3.19
N ASP A 39 3.35 20.24 1.98
CA ASP A 39 1.92 20.35 1.71
C ASP A 39 1.39 19.03 1.14
N ASP A 40 0.66 18.29 1.96
CA ASP A 40 0.01 17.03 1.59
C ASP A 40 -1.38 17.23 0.97
N THR A 41 -1.90 18.45 0.94
CA THR A 41 -3.20 18.78 0.34
C THR A 41 -3.12 18.83 -1.18
N ASP A 42 -1.96 19.11 -1.76
CA ASP A 42 -1.73 19.05 -3.20
C ASP A 42 -1.57 17.61 -3.68
N LYS A 43 -2.64 17.07 -4.24
CA LYS A 43 -2.67 15.70 -4.78
C LYS A 43 -1.65 15.42 -5.89
N MET A 44 -1.09 16.45 -6.50
CA MET A 44 -0.04 16.30 -7.50
C MET A 44 1.35 16.22 -6.88
N LEU A 45 1.54 16.75 -5.69
CA LEU A 45 2.81 16.75 -4.97
C LEU A 45 2.89 15.68 -3.90
N SER A 46 1.74 15.31 -3.32
CA SER A 46 1.66 14.35 -2.23
C SER A 46 1.40 12.94 -2.73
N VAL A 47 2.16 11.98 -2.21
CA VAL A 47 1.97 10.55 -2.42
C VAL A 47 1.63 9.91 -1.08
N SER A 48 0.44 9.32 -0.98
CA SER A 48 -0.01 8.66 0.24
C SER A 48 -0.55 7.26 -0.06
N TRP A 49 0.09 6.22 0.49
CA TRP A 49 -0.38 4.85 0.34
C TRP A 49 -1.40 4.44 1.39
N MET A 50 -1.33 5.08 2.55
CA MET A 50 -2.29 4.96 3.65
C MET A 50 -2.84 6.35 3.95
N HIS A 51 -4.15 6.52 3.89
CA HIS A 51 -4.80 7.78 4.24
C HIS A 51 -5.89 7.53 5.28
N VAL A 52 -5.93 8.38 6.30
CA VAL A 52 -6.97 8.32 7.34
C VAL A 52 -7.99 9.43 7.06
N TYR A 53 -9.19 9.03 6.70
CA TYR A 53 -10.29 9.95 6.44
C TYR A 53 -11.09 10.19 7.70
N LYS A 54 -11.37 11.45 7.98
CA LYS A 54 -12.34 11.84 9.00
C LYS A 54 -13.72 11.89 8.36
N LEU A 55 -14.63 11.08 8.87
CA LEU A 55 -16.03 11.04 8.47
C LEU A 55 -16.89 11.57 9.62
N ASN A 56 -17.95 12.30 9.32
CA ASN A 56 -18.90 12.76 10.32
C ASN A 56 -20.32 12.71 9.78
N ASN A 57 -21.29 12.76 10.68
CA ASN A 57 -22.72 12.68 10.35
C ASN A 57 -23.34 14.03 9.92
N GLY A 58 -22.55 15.11 9.81
CA GLY A 58 -23.01 16.45 9.41
C GLY A 58 -23.88 17.19 10.41
N LYS A 59 -24.10 16.63 11.61
CA LYS A 59 -24.93 17.25 12.66
C LYS A 59 -24.08 18.14 13.58
N SER A 60 -24.76 18.99 14.34
CA SER A 60 -24.15 19.80 15.39
C SER A 60 -24.22 19.10 16.75
N PHE A 61 -23.41 19.56 17.71
CA PHE A 61 -23.54 19.12 19.11
C PHE A 61 -24.98 19.36 19.62
N PRO A 62 -25.61 18.42 20.38
CA PRO A 62 -24.99 17.19 20.95
C PRO A 62 -25.02 15.95 20.04
N ASP A 63 -25.67 16.02 18.89
CA ASP A 63 -25.88 14.86 18.00
C ASP A 63 -24.73 14.65 16.98
N TYR A 64 -23.61 15.33 17.18
CA TYR A 64 -22.41 15.18 16.35
C TYR A 64 -21.73 13.84 16.63
N GLU A 65 -21.48 13.09 15.56
CA GLU A 65 -20.73 11.84 15.60
C GLU A 65 -19.62 11.88 14.55
N GLU A 66 -18.48 11.33 14.87
CA GLU A 66 -17.37 11.18 13.93
C GLU A 66 -16.71 9.82 14.05
N CYS A 67 -16.14 9.35 12.94
CA CYS A 67 -15.28 8.18 12.91
C CYS A 67 -14.12 8.41 11.95
N TYR A 68 -13.09 7.62 12.10
CA TYR A 68 -11.90 7.67 11.26
C TYR A 68 -11.78 6.40 10.45
N LEU A 69 -11.49 6.55 9.15
CA LEU A 69 -11.36 5.45 8.21
C LEU A 69 -9.94 5.40 7.65
N PRO A 70 -9.05 4.57 8.20
CA PRO A 70 -7.77 4.25 7.57
C PRO A 70 -8.03 3.48 6.28
N ARG A 71 -7.53 3.98 5.16
CA ARG A 71 -7.79 3.38 3.84
C ARG A 71 -6.51 3.17 3.04
N PRO A 72 -5.94 1.96 3.08
CA PRO A 72 -4.90 1.51 2.18
C PRO A 72 -5.48 1.00 0.85
N CYS A 73 -4.63 0.48 -0.03
CA CYS A 73 -5.08 -0.29 -1.19
C CYS A 73 -5.83 -1.55 -0.73
N GLN A 74 -6.98 -1.84 -1.37
CA GLN A 74 -7.82 -2.99 -1.01
C GLN A 74 -7.32 -4.32 -1.59
N HIS A 75 -6.25 -4.32 -2.39
CA HIS A 75 -5.73 -5.51 -3.07
C HIS A 75 -6.84 -6.38 -3.68
N CYS A 76 -7.75 -5.73 -4.42
CA CYS A 76 -8.99 -6.34 -4.90
C CYS A 76 -8.75 -7.66 -5.62
N GLU A 77 -9.49 -8.69 -5.22
CA GLU A 77 -9.60 -9.93 -5.96
C GLU A 77 -10.71 -9.76 -7.01
N GLY A 78 -10.34 -9.55 -8.25
CA GLY A 78 -11.29 -9.53 -9.35
C GLY A 78 -11.68 -10.94 -9.80
N HIS A 79 -12.67 -11.06 -10.67
CA HIS A 79 -13.05 -12.34 -11.25
C HIS A 79 -11.83 -12.97 -11.96
N GLY A 80 -11.45 -14.18 -11.56
CA GLY A 80 -10.26 -14.87 -12.10
C GLY A 80 -8.92 -14.22 -11.75
N GLY A 81 -8.83 -13.45 -10.64
CA GLY A 81 -7.59 -12.77 -10.25
C GLY A 81 -7.34 -11.43 -10.97
N HIS A 82 -8.32 -10.94 -11.72
CA HIS A 82 -8.18 -9.71 -12.50
C HIS A 82 -8.81 -8.51 -11.78
N SER A 83 -8.11 -7.93 -10.83
CA SER A 83 -8.51 -6.63 -10.29
C SER A 83 -8.54 -5.55 -11.40
N PRO A 84 -9.40 -4.51 -11.31
CA PRO A 84 -9.54 -3.52 -12.37
C PRO A 84 -8.22 -2.89 -12.80
N CYS A 85 -7.33 -2.61 -11.85
CA CYS A 85 -6.02 -2.02 -12.14
C CYS A 85 -5.02 -2.99 -12.79
N VAL A 86 -5.18 -4.30 -12.61
CA VAL A 86 -4.40 -5.33 -13.33
C VAL A 86 -4.89 -5.43 -14.75
N SER A 87 -6.23 -5.52 -14.94
CA SER A 87 -6.85 -5.72 -16.25
C SER A 87 -6.54 -4.60 -17.25
N VAL A 88 -6.39 -3.35 -16.78
CA VAL A 88 -6.16 -2.19 -17.66
C VAL A 88 -4.68 -1.88 -17.88
N CYS A 89 -3.75 -2.62 -17.28
CA CYS A 89 -2.33 -2.30 -17.36
C CYS A 89 -1.72 -2.83 -18.66
N PRO A 90 -1.40 -1.96 -19.65
CA PRO A 90 -0.91 -2.41 -20.95
C PRO A 90 0.53 -2.94 -20.90
N ALA A 91 1.28 -2.58 -19.84
CA ALA A 91 2.67 -2.99 -19.65
C ALA A 91 2.83 -4.19 -18.70
N THR A 92 1.72 -4.76 -18.22
CA THR A 92 1.76 -5.81 -17.18
C THR A 92 2.64 -5.40 -15.98
N ALA A 93 2.61 -4.09 -15.67
CA ALA A 93 3.35 -3.52 -14.54
C ALA A 93 2.58 -3.66 -13.21
N THR A 94 1.28 -3.95 -13.29
CA THR A 94 0.46 -4.31 -12.14
C THR A 94 0.13 -5.78 -12.23
N ASP A 95 0.44 -6.53 -11.19
CA ASP A 95 0.29 -7.97 -11.16
C ASP A 95 -0.47 -8.42 -9.91
N TYR A 96 -1.21 -9.52 -10.03
CA TYR A 96 -1.95 -10.14 -8.93
C TYR A 96 -1.34 -11.51 -8.62
N ASP A 97 -0.81 -11.64 -7.43
CA ASP A 97 -0.33 -12.92 -6.95
C ASP A 97 -1.49 -13.78 -6.43
N MET A 98 -1.81 -14.84 -7.16
CA MET A 98 -2.90 -15.77 -6.84
C MET A 98 -2.66 -16.51 -5.51
N SER A 99 -1.43 -16.66 -5.08
CA SER A 99 -1.07 -17.41 -3.86
C SER A 99 -1.26 -16.57 -2.61
N THR A 100 -0.95 -15.28 -2.66
CA THR A 100 -1.00 -14.37 -1.50
C THR A 100 -2.21 -13.42 -1.52
N GLY A 101 -2.83 -13.21 -2.68
CA GLY A 101 -3.87 -12.19 -2.87
C GLY A 101 -3.32 -10.76 -2.98
N ILE A 102 -2.01 -10.59 -3.05
CA ILE A 102 -1.38 -9.28 -3.10
C ILE A 102 -1.33 -8.77 -4.53
N VAL A 103 -1.83 -7.56 -4.75
CA VAL A 103 -1.62 -6.82 -6.00
C VAL A 103 -0.32 -6.05 -5.90
N SER A 104 0.66 -6.38 -6.70
CA SER A 104 1.95 -5.72 -6.75
C SER A 104 2.06 -4.69 -7.87
N GLN A 105 3.05 -3.81 -7.76
CA GLN A 105 3.41 -2.84 -8.79
C GLN A 105 4.89 -3.02 -9.14
N ILE A 106 5.15 -3.40 -10.38
CA ILE A 106 6.50 -3.62 -10.91
C ILE A 106 6.96 -2.31 -11.56
N TYR A 107 7.64 -1.47 -10.79
CA TYR A 107 8.01 -0.12 -11.20
C TYR A 107 8.82 -0.03 -12.49
N PRO A 108 9.81 -0.91 -12.76
CA PRO A 108 10.57 -0.86 -14.01
C PRO A 108 9.75 -1.13 -15.28
N ARG A 109 8.57 -1.76 -15.15
CA ARG A 109 7.64 -1.97 -16.28
C ARG A 109 6.66 -0.81 -16.46
N CYS A 110 6.53 0.06 -15.45
CA CYS A 110 5.56 1.14 -15.49
C CYS A 110 6.08 2.31 -16.32
N PHE A 111 5.39 2.65 -17.41
CA PHE A 111 5.69 3.83 -18.23
C PHE A 111 4.73 5.01 -17.97
N GLY A 112 3.92 4.93 -16.90
CA GLY A 112 3.15 6.06 -16.42
C GLY A 112 1.88 6.40 -17.19
N CYS A 113 1.25 5.47 -17.90
CA CYS A 113 0.01 5.73 -18.65
C CYS A 113 -1.19 6.11 -17.77
N ARG A 114 -1.14 5.82 -16.48
CA ARG A 114 -2.15 6.17 -15.45
C ARG A 114 -3.53 5.51 -15.61
N TYR A 115 -3.74 4.59 -16.55
CA TYR A 115 -5.01 3.89 -16.71
C TYR A 115 -5.46 3.18 -15.43
N CYS A 116 -4.52 2.61 -14.67
CA CYS A 116 -4.81 1.97 -13.40
C CYS A 116 -5.30 2.94 -12.31
N MET A 117 -4.99 4.24 -12.41
CA MET A 117 -5.54 5.27 -11.50
C MET A 117 -7.02 5.51 -11.81
N GLY A 118 -7.38 5.64 -13.09
CA GLY A 118 -8.76 5.81 -13.52
C GLY A 118 -9.63 4.56 -13.28
N ALA A 119 -9.03 3.37 -13.38
CA ALA A 119 -9.71 2.10 -13.13
C ALA A 119 -9.91 1.79 -11.63
N CYS A 120 -9.18 2.45 -10.72
CA CYS A 120 -9.28 2.20 -9.30
C CYS A 120 -10.50 2.89 -8.68
N PRO A 121 -11.55 2.16 -8.24
CA PRO A 121 -12.74 2.80 -7.67
C PRO A 121 -12.47 3.47 -6.31
N TYR A 122 -11.35 3.13 -5.67
CA TYR A 122 -10.95 3.67 -4.37
C TYR A 122 -9.98 4.85 -4.49
N HIS A 123 -9.48 5.17 -5.68
CA HIS A 123 -8.51 6.24 -5.94
C HIS A 123 -7.24 6.18 -5.06
N VAL A 124 -6.76 4.97 -4.75
CA VAL A 124 -5.60 4.72 -3.89
C VAL A 124 -4.30 4.53 -4.67
N ARG A 125 -4.31 4.78 -5.97
CA ARG A 125 -3.11 4.77 -6.80
C ARG A 125 -2.62 6.19 -6.98
N GLN A 126 -1.32 6.38 -6.77
CA GLN A 126 -0.65 7.68 -6.81
C GLN A 126 0.33 7.70 -7.98
N PHE A 127 0.48 8.84 -8.63
CA PHE A 127 1.44 9.03 -9.71
C PHE A 127 2.55 9.97 -9.26
N ASN A 128 3.79 9.58 -9.49
CA ASN A 128 4.95 10.40 -9.16
C ASN A 128 5.17 11.45 -10.24
N TRP A 129 4.63 12.63 -10.02
CA TRP A 129 4.80 13.79 -10.91
C TRP A 129 6.21 14.37 -10.81
N TRP A 130 6.88 14.19 -9.66
CA TRP A 130 8.18 14.78 -9.33
C TRP A 130 9.10 13.68 -8.80
N ASP A 131 10.41 13.95 -8.90
CA ASP A 131 11.37 13.07 -8.25
C ASP A 131 11.24 13.15 -6.72
N PRO A 132 11.44 12.04 -6.01
CA PRO A 132 11.29 12.01 -4.57
C PRO A 132 12.37 12.87 -3.90
N VAL A 133 11.96 13.59 -2.86
CA VAL A 133 12.84 14.47 -2.07
C VAL A 133 12.62 14.19 -0.59
N TRP A 134 13.70 14.19 0.17
CA TRP A 134 13.68 14.11 1.63
C TRP A 134 14.45 15.30 2.21
N PRO A 135 14.14 15.74 3.43
CA PRO A 135 14.97 16.69 4.17
C PRO A 135 16.41 16.16 4.35
N ASP A 136 17.37 17.08 4.46
CA ASP A 136 18.79 16.76 4.59
C ASP A 136 19.07 15.72 5.70
N GLY A 137 19.75 14.67 5.32
CA GLY A 137 20.12 13.57 6.22
C GLY A 137 19.09 12.46 6.37
N MET A 138 17.84 12.67 5.99
CA MET A 138 16.80 11.61 6.03
C MET A 138 17.02 10.53 4.98
N GLU A 139 17.74 10.81 3.91
CA GLU A 139 18.11 9.80 2.90
C GLU A 139 18.88 8.62 3.51
N LYS A 140 19.59 8.86 4.61
CA LYS A 140 20.34 7.81 5.35
C LYS A 140 19.43 6.88 6.15
N MET A 141 18.19 7.28 6.37
CA MET A 141 17.19 6.52 7.13
C MET A 141 16.26 5.70 6.24
N LEU A 142 16.45 5.75 4.92
CA LEU A 142 15.63 5.00 3.98
C LEU A 142 15.77 3.50 4.19
N ASN A 143 14.65 2.78 4.06
CA ASN A 143 14.62 1.33 4.14
C ASN A 143 15.37 0.72 2.93
N PRO A 144 16.49 0.01 3.14
CA PRO A 144 17.25 -0.57 2.05
C PRO A 144 16.53 -1.71 1.32
N GLY A 145 15.53 -2.31 1.97
CA GLY A 145 14.69 -3.37 1.38
C GLY A 145 13.62 -2.87 0.40
N VAL A 146 13.47 -1.53 0.27
CA VAL A 146 12.43 -0.93 -0.57
C VAL A 146 13.07 0.08 -1.53
N SER A 147 12.86 -0.13 -2.83
CA SER A 147 13.36 0.82 -3.85
C SER A 147 12.66 2.17 -3.77
N VAL A 148 13.41 3.24 -3.95
CA VAL A 148 12.87 4.58 -4.18
C VAL A 148 12.25 4.62 -5.58
N ARG A 149 11.02 5.17 -5.68
CA ARG A 149 10.32 5.27 -6.97
C ARG A 149 10.61 6.63 -7.61
N MET A 150 10.99 6.58 -8.87
CA MET A 150 11.29 7.76 -9.68
C MET A 150 10.01 8.47 -10.14
N ARG A 151 10.16 9.66 -10.67
CA ARG A 151 9.13 10.37 -11.43
C ARG A 151 8.62 9.51 -12.60
N GLY A 152 7.33 9.62 -12.91
CA GLY A 152 6.72 9.00 -14.08
C GLY A 152 6.15 7.61 -13.85
N VAL A 153 6.20 7.07 -12.64
CA VAL A 153 5.60 5.77 -12.31
C VAL A 153 4.36 5.95 -11.42
N VAL A 154 3.47 4.96 -11.48
CA VAL A 154 2.35 4.87 -10.55
C VAL A 154 2.75 3.97 -9.39
N GLU A 155 2.46 4.39 -8.18
CA GLU A 155 2.67 3.61 -6.98
C GLU A 155 1.40 3.43 -6.13
N LYS A 156 1.43 2.50 -5.21
CA LYS A 156 0.34 2.18 -4.28
C LYS A 156 0.85 1.35 -3.13
N CYS A 157 0.06 1.16 -2.10
CA CYS A 157 0.34 0.21 -1.03
C CYS A 157 0.73 -1.16 -1.60
N SER A 158 1.89 -1.68 -1.20
CA SER A 158 2.41 -2.99 -1.57
C SER A 158 2.01 -4.09 -0.58
N PHE A 159 1.22 -3.75 0.44
CA PHE A 159 0.98 -4.61 1.61
C PHE A 159 2.27 -5.01 2.33
N CYS A 160 3.29 -4.14 2.31
CA CYS A 160 4.66 -4.39 2.79
C CYS A 160 5.24 -5.70 2.23
N PHE A 161 5.10 -5.94 0.92
CA PHE A 161 5.50 -7.19 0.25
C PHE A 161 6.97 -7.56 0.48
N HIS A 162 7.86 -6.58 0.65
CA HIS A 162 9.25 -6.82 1.00
C HIS A 162 9.41 -7.54 2.36
N ARG A 163 8.53 -7.26 3.34
CA ARG A 163 8.51 -7.99 4.62
C ARG A 163 8.05 -9.44 4.43
N TYR A 164 7.04 -9.65 3.58
CA TYR A 164 6.62 -10.99 3.22
C TYR A 164 7.76 -11.78 2.55
N GLN A 165 8.48 -11.16 1.63
CA GLN A 165 9.64 -11.80 0.99
C GLN A 165 10.73 -12.14 2.00
N ALA A 166 11.04 -11.23 2.92
CA ALA A 166 12.03 -11.49 3.96
C ALA A 166 11.62 -12.65 4.88
N ALA A 167 10.34 -12.72 5.28
CA ALA A 167 9.83 -13.85 6.07
C ALA A 167 9.89 -15.17 5.28
N LYS A 168 9.58 -15.13 3.98
CA LYS A 168 9.67 -16.30 3.10
C LYS A 168 11.11 -16.78 2.93
N ASP A 169 12.04 -15.86 2.75
CA ASP A 169 13.47 -16.18 2.64
C ASP A 169 13.98 -16.80 3.96
N GLN A 170 13.55 -16.27 5.10
CA GLN A 170 13.91 -16.84 6.40
C GLN A 170 13.32 -18.25 6.59
N ALA A 171 12.06 -18.46 6.25
CA ALA A 171 11.44 -19.79 6.29
C ALA A 171 12.18 -20.80 5.39
N TYR A 172 12.63 -20.35 4.21
CA TYR A 172 13.40 -21.19 3.30
C TYR A 172 14.78 -21.57 3.90
N ILE A 173 15.45 -20.64 4.56
CA ILE A 173 16.73 -20.92 5.26
C ILE A 173 16.53 -21.96 6.36
N GLU A 174 15.37 -21.98 6.99
CA GLU A 174 14.97 -22.92 8.04
C GLU A 174 14.38 -24.24 7.49
N ASP A 175 14.50 -24.46 6.18
CA ASP A 175 13.97 -25.65 5.44
C ASP A 175 12.43 -25.79 5.57
N ARG A 176 11.71 -24.65 5.74
CA ARG A 176 10.25 -24.55 5.71
C ARG A 176 9.78 -24.03 4.36
N ARG A 177 8.62 -24.46 3.90
CA ARG A 177 8.02 -23.99 2.63
C ARG A 177 7.04 -22.84 2.80
N GLU A 178 6.49 -22.71 4.01
CA GLU A 178 5.49 -21.71 4.33
C GLU A 178 5.93 -20.88 5.54
N ILE A 179 5.48 -19.62 5.55
CA ILE A 179 5.64 -18.72 6.70
C ILE A 179 4.56 -19.01 7.75
N GLU A 180 4.86 -18.80 9.02
CA GLU A 180 3.90 -18.84 10.11
C GLU A 180 3.05 -17.57 10.18
N GLU A 181 1.96 -17.59 10.96
CA GLU A 181 0.99 -16.48 10.96
C GLU A 181 1.54 -15.19 11.56
N ASP A 182 2.48 -15.29 12.48
CA ASP A 182 3.10 -14.17 13.19
C ASP A 182 4.39 -13.64 12.53
N GLU A 183 4.93 -14.34 11.54
CA GLU A 183 6.17 -13.98 10.86
C GLU A 183 6.01 -12.81 9.88
N TYR A 184 4.79 -12.47 9.50
CA TYR A 184 4.53 -11.40 8.57
C TYR A 184 3.45 -10.44 9.07
N GLN A 185 3.84 -9.18 9.24
CA GLN A 185 2.94 -8.08 9.57
C GLN A 185 3.30 -6.84 8.76
N THR A 186 2.28 -6.08 8.35
CA THR A 186 2.49 -4.79 7.68
C THR A 186 2.91 -3.72 8.69
N ALA A 187 3.66 -2.71 8.26
CA ALA A 187 4.11 -1.64 9.15
C ALA A 187 2.96 -0.88 9.80
N CYS A 188 1.86 -0.68 9.07
CA CYS A 188 0.69 0.02 9.57
C CYS A 188 -0.13 -0.79 10.59
N THR A 189 0.02 -2.12 10.65
CA THR A 189 -0.62 -2.96 11.69
C THR A 189 0.23 -3.07 12.95
N GLN A 190 1.52 -2.76 12.85
CA GLN A 190 2.43 -2.71 14.01
C GLN A 190 2.39 -1.35 14.74
N ALA A 191 1.89 -0.30 14.09
CA ALA A 191 1.82 1.05 14.64
C ALA A 191 0.57 1.25 15.50
#